data_8d18bde998e99322a7b0027b3e8f060a
#
_entry.id   8d18bde998e99322a7b0027b3e8f060a
#
_cell.length_a   1.000
_cell.length_b   1.000
_cell.length_c   1.000
_cell.angle_alpha   90.00
_cell.angle_beta   90.00
_cell.angle_gamma   90.00
#
_symmetry.space_group_name_H-M   'P 1'
#
loop_
_entity.id
_entity.type
_entity.pdbx_description
1 polymer ?
#
loop_
_entity_poly.entity_id
_entity_poly.type
_entity_poly.pdbx_seq_one_letter_code
_entity_poly.pdbx_strand_id
1 'polypeptide(L)'
;MLYLIDKPMAEIGLRTAAEDPEAHVVLVQDGVYLSPDIDAPVSAVARDVAVRGVDLPPDIDPIPYDDVVAAIVEQEVKSFV
;
A
#
# COMPACT_ATOMS: atom_id res chain seq x y z
N MET A 1 -4.45 -7.89 -8.32
CA MET A 1 -5.21 -6.65 -8.03
C MET A 1 -4.41 -5.72 -7.13
N LEU A 2 -4.46 -4.45 -7.40
CA LEU A 2 -3.80 -3.42 -6.60
C LEU A 2 -4.73 -2.90 -5.50
N TYR A 3 -4.23 -2.83 -4.28
CA TYR A 3 -4.99 -2.31 -3.14
C TYR A 3 -4.32 -1.04 -2.62
N LEU A 4 -4.99 0.09 -2.76
CA LEU A 4 -4.54 1.35 -2.18
C LEU A 4 -5.16 1.48 -0.79
N ILE A 5 -4.32 1.57 0.24
CA ILE A 5 -4.80 1.53 1.63
C ILE A 5 -4.27 2.72 2.42
N ASP A 6 -5.20 3.52 2.96
CA ASP A 6 -4.94 4.53 3.97
C ASP A 6 -5.37 4.00 5.34
N LYS A 7 -4.87 4.60 6.39
CA LYS A 7 -5.05 4.14 7.77
C LYS A 7 -6.52 3.96 8.20
N PRO A 8 -7.45 4.88 7.88
CA PRO A 8 -8.83 4.72 8.36
C PRO A 8 -9.53 3.47 7.86
N MET A 9 -9.17 2.97 6.69
CA MET A 9 -9.79 1.78 6.09
C MET A 9 -8.87 0.56 6.12
N ALA A 10 -7.78 0.62 6.90
CA ALA A 10 -6.72 -0.38 6.84
C ALA A 10 -7.21 -1.78 7.24
N GLU A 11 -8.04 -1.89 8.27
CA GLU A 11 -8.49 -3.20 8.74
C GLU A 11 -9.25 -3.95 7.63
N ILE A 12 -10.19 -3.28 7.00
CA ILE A 12 -10.98 -3.87 5.91
C ILE A 12 -10.10 -4.12 4.69
N GLY A 13 -9.29 -3.14 4.31
CA GLY A 13 -8.43 -3.23 3.14
C GLY A 13 -7.42 -4.36 3.23
N LEU A 14 -6.74 -4.48 4.36
CA LEU A 14 -5.75 -5.53 4.55
C LEU A 14 -6.39 -6.91 4.64
N ARG A 15 -7.56 -7.02 5.27
CA ARG A 15 -8.29 -8.28 5.31
C ARG A 15 -8.69 -8.73 3.91
N THR A 16 -9.17 -7.81 3.09
CA THR A 16 -9.55 -8.10 1.69
C THR A 16 -8.33 -8.52 0.87
N ALA A 17 -7.22 -7.79 1.02
CA ALA A 17 -5.99 -8.10 0.31
C ALA A 17 -5.40 -9.46 0.71
N ALA A 18 -5.51 -9.81 1.99
CA ALA A 18 -4.97 -11.08 2.50
C ALA A 18 -5.63 -12.31 1.88
N GLU A 19 -6.85 -12.16 1.40
CA GLU A 19 -7.60 -13.25 0.75
C GLU A 19 -7.36 -13.32 -0.76
N ASP A 20 -6.62 -12.37 -1.33
CA ASP A 20 -6.33 -12.30 -2.76
C ASP A 20 -4.88 -12.77 -3.00
N PRO A 21 -4.66 -13.94 -3.63
CA PRO A 21 -3.31 -14.45 -3.88
C PRO A 21 -2.51 -13.60 -4.87
N GLU A 22 -3.17 -12.73 -5.61
CA GLU A 22 -2.55 -11.83 -6.59
C GLU A 22 -2.44 -10.40 -6.06
N ALA A 23 -2.66 -10.17 -4.77
CA ALA A 23 -2.69 -8.84 -4.21
C ALA A 23 -1.33 -8.17 -4.21
N HIS A 24 -1.33 -6.88 -4.52
CA HIS A 24 -0.22 -5.98 -4.25
C HIS A 24 -0.78 -4.80 -3.47
N VAL A 25 -0.27 -4.57 -2.27
CA VAL A 25 -0.73 -3.50 -1.38
C VAL A 25 0.18 -2.29 -1.52
N VAL A 26 -0.42 -1.12 -1.70
CA VAL A 26 0.30 0.16 -1.67
C VAL A 26 -0.28 1.01 -0.56
N LEU A 27 0.54 1.31 0.43
CA LEU A 27 0.17 2.17 1.55
C LEU A 27 0.31 3.63 1.13
N VAL A 28 -0.73 4.40 1.35
CA VAL A 28 -0.78 5.82 0.97
C VAL A 28 -1.13 6.68 2.17
N GLN A 29 -0.72 7.94 2.14
CA GLN A 29 -1.00 8.90 3.20
C GLN A 29 -0.65 8.34 4.58
N ASP A 30 -1.57 8.34 5.54
CA ASP A 30 -1.33 7.82 6.88
C ASP A 30 -1.18 6.29 6.92
N GLY A 31 -1.54 5.61 5.84
CA GLY A 31 -1.30 4.18 5.70
C GLY A 31 0.17 3.80 5.80
N VAL A 32 1.07 4.74 5.50
CA VAL A 32 2.53 4.48 5.57
C VAL A 32 3.03 4.25 7.00
N TYR A 33 2.24 4.57 8.01
CA TYR A 33 2.55 4.24 9.40
C TYR A 33 2.31 2.76 9.74
N LEU A 34 1.60 2.04 8.88
CA LEU A 34 1.24 0.65 9.14
C LEU A 34 2.40 -0.29 8.82
N SER A 35 2.44 -1.42 9.53
CA SER A 35 3.37 -2.50 9.25
C SER A 35 2.56 -3.79 9.05
N PRO A 36 1.90 -3.94 7.89
CA PRO A 36 1.03 -5.08 7.65
C PRO A 36 1.80 -6.40 7.68
N ASP A 37 1.21 -7.40 8.34
CA ASP A 37 1.74 -8.76 8.36
C ASP A 37 0.83 -9.63 7.51
N ILE A 38 0.99 -9.53 6.20
CA ILE A 38 0.23 -10.31 5.23
C ILE A 38 1.16 -10.95 4.21
N ASP A 39 0.70 -12.04 3.62
CA ASP A 39 1.47 -12.77 2.61
C ASP A 39 1.21 -12.18 1.22
N ALA A 40 1.64 -10.95 1.04
CA ALA A 40 1.51 -10.21 -0.22
C ALA A 40 2.60 -9.14 -0.29
N PRO A 41 3.03 -8.74 -1.49
CA PRO A 41 3.95 -7.61 -1.62
C PRO A 41 3.30 -6.33 -1.09
N VAL A 42 4.05 -5.58 -0.28
CA VAL A 42 3.60 -4.31 0.28
C VAL A 42 4.60 -3.24 -0.10
N SER A 43 4.09 -2.15 -0.67
CA SER A 43 4.88 -0.96 -0.97
C SER A 43 4.26 0.25 -0.27
N ALA A 44 5.01 1.33 -0.15
CA ALA A 44 4.51 2.57 0.41
C ALA A 44 4.90 3.73 -0.50
N VAL A 45 4.03 4.73 -0.63
CA VAL A 45 4.33 5.91 -1.45
C VAL A 45 5.47 6.68 -0.81
N ALA A 46 6.58 6.80 -1.51
CA ALA A 46 7.81 7.40 -0.98
C ALA A 46 7.61 8.83 -0.48
N ARG A 47 6.81 9.62 -1.17
CA ARG A 47 6.50 10.99 -0.75
C ARG A 47 5.77 11.03 0.59
N ASP A 48 4.79 10.15 0.79
CA ASP A 48 4.04 10.09 2.03
C ASP A 48 4.92 9.64 3.20
N VAL A 49 5.84 8.72 2.93
CA VAL A 49 6.84 8.27 3.90
C VAL A 49 7.74 9.43 4.32
N ALA A 50 8.26 10.18 3.34
CA ALA A 50 9.18 11.29 3.59
C ALA A 50 8.51 12.43 4.36
N VAL A 51 7.29 12.79 3.99
CA VAL A 51 6.54 13.88 4.63
C VAL A 51 6.28 13.56 6.11
N ARG A 52 6.07 12.28 6.43
CA ARG A 52 5.74 11.84 7.79
C ARG A 52 6.95 11.37 8.61
N GLY A 53 8.12 11.32 7.97
CA GLY A 53 9.34 10.87 8.64
C GLY A 53 9.29 9.43 9.11
N VAL A 54 8.63 8.55 8.35
CA VAL A 54 8.46 7.15 8.72
C VAL A 54 9.69 6.34 8.34
N ASP A 55 10.14 5.48 9.25
CA ASP A 55 11.15 4.46 8.96
C ASP A 55 10.46 3.16 8.57
N LEU A 56 10.52 2.81 7.28
CA LEU A 56 9.86 1.60 6.80
C LEU A 56 10.61 0.35 7.23
N PRO A 57 9.90 -0.74 7.57
CA PRO A 57 10.53 -2.04 7.74
C PRO A 57 11.16 -2.51 6.41
N PRO A 58 12.18 -3.40 6.46
CA PRO A 58 12.91 -3.80 5.24
C PRO A 58 12.07 -4.54 4.21
N ASP A 59 10.93 -5.08 4.58
CA ASP A 59 10.03 -5.81 3.68
C ASP A 59 8.99 -4.90 3.00
N ILE A 60 9.01 -3.59 3.27
CA ILE A 60 8.12 -2.63 2.61
C ILE A 60 8.98 -1.68 1.78
N ASP A 61 8.77 -1.70 0.46
CA ASP A 61 9.52 -0.86 -0.46
C ASP A 61 8.88 0.51 -0.63
N PRO A 62 9.65 1.61 -0.50
CA PRO A 62 9.15 2.92 -0.90
C PRO A 62 9.14 3.01 -2.43
N ILE A 63 8.02 3.46 -3.00
CA ILE A 63 7.88 3.62 -4.45
C ILE A 63 7.49 5.04 -4.82
N PRO A 64 7.98 5.56 -5.96
CA PRO A 64 7.56 6.86 -6.46
C PRO A 64 6.07 6.90 -6.80
N TYR A 65 5.47 8.05 -6.67
CA TYR A 65 4.06 8.23 -7.02
C TYR A 65 3.79 7.85 -8.48
N ASP A 66 4.73 8.12 -9.38
CA ASP A 66 4.60 7.78 -10.80
C ASP A 66 4.42 6.28 -11.02
N ASP A 67 5.07 5.45 -10.20
CA ASP A 67 4.92 3.99 -10.28
C ASP A 67 3.53 3.56 -9.86
N VAL A 68 2.94 4.24 -8.88
CA VAL A 68 1.55 3.97 -8.46
C VAL A 68 0.59 4.29 -9.59
N VAL A 69 0.77 5.44 -10.25
CA VAL A 69 -0.06 5.86 -11.38
C VAL A 69 0.03 4.84 -12.52
N ALA A 70 1.24 4.38 -12.84
CA ALA A 70 1.45 3.36 -13.86
C ALA A 70 0.73 2.05 -13.51
N ALA A 71 0.79 1.62 -12.26
CA ALA A 71 0.13 0.41 -11.81
C ALA A 71 -1.40 0.52 -11.88
N ILE A 72 -1.95 1.68 -11.55
CA ILE A 72 -3.38 1.94 -11.64
C ILE A 72 -3.90 1.78 -13.07
N VAL A 73 -3.11 2.19 -14.05
CA VAL A 73 -3.47 2.08 -15.46
C VAL A 73 -3.46 0.63 -15.95
N GLU A 74 -2.57 -0.20 -15.39
CA GLU A 74 -2.32 -1.55 -15.90
C GLU A 74 -3.18 -2.64 -15.27
N GLN A 75 -3.80 -2.39 -14.12
CA GLN A 75 -4.54 -3.42 -13.41
C GLN A 75 -5.73 -2.85 -12.66
N GLU A 76 -6.61 -3.74 -12.22
CA GLU A 76 -7.74 -3.36 -11.39
C GLU A 76 -7.27 -2.89 -10.01
N VAL A 77 -7.96 -1.87 -9.49
CA VAL A 77 -7.62 -1.24 -8.23
C VAL A 77 -8.82 -1.25 -7.29
N LYS A 78 -8.59 -1.63 -6.04
CA LYS A 78 -9.53 -1.40 -4.95
C LYS A 78 -8.95 -0.36 -4.01
N SER A 79 -9.73 0.67 -3.73
CA SER A 79 -9.28 1.80 -2.94
C SER A 79 -9.93 1.78 -1.56
N PHE A 80 -9.10 1.78 -0.53
CA PHE A 80 -9.51 1.81 0.88
C PHE A 80 -8.91 3.05 1.52
N VAL A 81 -9.37 4.20 1.03
CA VAL A 81 -8.87 5.52 1.45
C VAL A 81 -9.97 6.41 1.99
#